data_c4c2220781c1acd88183b8687f419465
#
_entry.id   c4c2220781c1acd88183b8687f419465
#
_cell.length_a   1.000
_cell.length_b   1.000
_cell.length_c   1.000
_cell.angle_alpha   90.00
_cell.angle_beta   90.00
_cell.angle_gamma   90.00
#
_symmetry.space_group_name_H-M   'P 1'
#
loop_
_entity.id
_entity.type
_entity.pdbx_description
1 polymer ?
#
loop_
_entity_poly.entity_id
_entity_poly.type
_entity_poly.pdbx_seq_one_letter_code
_entity_poly.pdbx_strand_id
1 'polypeptide(L)'
;WYENSIQNDDVNQNLVKEFLLECRKEYKETGNKKIIEMYSEVRSFINASNYCLSPNRIMSLVGKYSNTSYSIAEILEWYENVNLLSEENYLCPVCGKLLDNDILKEFRCTDMCMYYRDKESLLPKKFNVDNSGSKYKKLKRGIYTYTLLPGVSELRIYDQLAGCYGYEKVLLYPEIDKFDISVIFDTGVIYIDVKDFASPHDLVETLIKNQSFIKMESVRDNDYVYLVIPEHRQNTYKGGNYRNIVKKRILQLTNKVRVVSEDELHKEVGDIVNELY
;
A
#
# COMPACT_ATOMS: atom_id res chain seq x y z
N TRP A 1 -15.02 23.69 -9.40
CA TRP A 1 -15.24 22.50 -8.56
C TRP A 1 -14.16 21.45 -8.80
N TYR A 2 -13.79 21.18 -10.06
CA TYR A 2 -12.81 20.15 -10.42
C TYR A 2 -11.38 20.53 -9.99
N GLU A 3 -10.96 21.77 -10.23
CA GLU A 3 -9.63 22.26 -9.85
C GLU A 3 -9.42 22.31 -8.33
N ASN A 4 -10.44 22.70 -7.55
CA ASN A 4 -10.36 22.70 -6.09
C ASN A 4 -10.30 21.27 -5.50
N SER A 5 -10.86 20.28 -6.19
CA SER A 5 -10.78 18.88 -5.72
C SER A 5 -9.38 18.30 -5.92
N ILE A 6 -8.72 18.61 -7.03
CA ILE A 6 -7.34 18.16 -7.33
C ILE A 6 -6.36 18.79 -6.34
N GLN A 7 -6.46 20.10 -6.08
CA GLN A 7 -5.58 20.78 -5.11
C GLN A 7 -5.74 20.21 -3.68
N ASN A 8 -6.97 19.88 -3.26
CA ASN A 8 -7.19 19.26 -1.95
C ASN A 8 -6.67 17.84 -1.86
N ASP A 9 -6.71 17.06 -2.95
CA ASP A 9 -6.16 15.71 -2.98
C ASP A 9 -4.63 15.74 -2.86
N ASP A 10 -3.95 16.68 -3.52
CA ASP A 10 -2.51 16.89 -3.43
C ASP A 10 -2.08 17.32 -2.01
N VAL A 11 -2.83 18.22 -1.36
CA VAL A 11 -2.57 18.63 0.04
C VAL A 11 -2.69 17.44 0.99
N ASN A 12 -3.72 16.61 0.84
CA ASN A 12 -3.93 15.45 1.71
C ASN A 12 -2.88 14.34 1.51
N GLN A 13 -2.38 14.16 0.28
CA GLN A 13 -1.27 13.27 0.00
C GLN A 13 0.01 13.70 0.72
N ASN A 14 0.26 15.01 0.81
CA ASN A 14 1.43 15.56 1.48
C ASN A 14 1.49 15.18 2.96
N LEU A 15 0.37 15.02 3.66
CA LEU A 15 0.36 14.62 5.08
C LEU A 15 1.09 13.30 5.32
N VAL A 16 0.83 12.27 4.50
CA VAL A 16 1.53 10.99 4.64
C VAL A 16 2.99 11.09 4.24
N LYS A 17 3.30 11.91 3.23
CA LYS A 17 4.68 12.15 2.81
C LYS A 17 5.48 12.90 3.88
N GLU A 18 4.90 13.89 4.53
CA GLU A 18 5.52 14.60 5.64
C GLU A 18 5.81 13.65 6.80
N PHE A 19 4.84 12.84 7.20
CA PHE A 19 5.04 11.79 8.20
C PHE A 19 6.20 10.84 7.85
N LEU A 20 6.27 10.37 6.61
CA LEU A 20 7.37 9.54 6.11
C LEU A 20 8.73 10.23 6.27
N LEU A 21 8.82 11.51 5.83
CA LEU A 21 10.06 12.27 5.85
C LEU A 21 10.54 12.54 7.28
N GLU A 22 9.62 12.82 8.19
CA GLU A 22 9.91 13.04 9.60
C GLU A 22 10.38 11.76 10.30
N CYS A 23 9.71 10.63 10.07
CA CYS A 23 10.16 9.33 10.56
C CYS A 23 11.58 8.99 10.06
N ARG A 24 11.87 9.25 8.79
CA ARG A 24 13.21 9.03 8.22
C ARG A 24 14.26 9.94 8.85
N LYS A 25 13.93 11.21 9.07
CA LYS A 25 14.81 12.18 9.72
C LYS A 25 15.12 11.76 11.14
N GLU A 26 14.10 11.49 11.95
CA GLU A 26 14.27 11.09 13.34
C GLU A 26 15.06 9.77 13.47
N TYR A 27 14.76 8.78 12.61
CA TYR A 27 15.53 7.53 12.61
C TYR A 27 17.01 7.76 12.26
N LYS A 28 17.29 8.62 11.29
CA LYS A 28 18.66 8.98 10.93
C LYS A 28 19.43 9.68 12.07
N GLU A 29 18.73 10.53 12.83
CA GLU A 29 19.31 11.28 13.93
C GLU A 29 19.50 10.44 15.20
N THR A 30 18.57 9.53 15.49
CA THR A 30 18.53 8.80 16.78
C THR A 30 18.94 7.33 16.69
N GLY A 31 18.83 6.71 15.53
CA GLY A 31 18.97 5.25 15.34
C GLY A 31 17.86 4.42 16.03
N ASN A 32 16.78 5.06 16.48
CA ASN A 32 15.74 4.41 17.27
C ASN A 32 14.86 3.48 16.39
N LYS A 33 15.04 2.17 16.54
CA LYS A 33 14.30 1.16 15.77
C LYS A 33 12.78 1.19 15.99
N LYS A 34 12.31 1.72 17.12
CA LYS A 34 10.85 1.87 17.36
C LYS A 34 10.16 2.76 16.33
N ILE A 35 10.91 3.67 15.70
CA ILE A 35 10.37 4.53 14.63
C ILE A 35 10.04 3.71 13.39
N ILE A 36 10.87 2.70 13.07
CA ILE A 36 10.59 1.78 11.95
C ILE A 36 9.32 0.99 12.23
N GLU A 37 9.19 0.44 13.44
CA GLU A 37 8.01 -0.32 13.86
C GLU A 37 6.75 0.55 13.81
N MET A 38 6.82 1.75 14.35
CA MET A 38 5.73 2.73 14.34
C MET A 38 5.31 3.07 12.91
N TYR A 39 6.25 3.39 12.04
CA TYR A 39 5.95 3.72 10.65
C TYR A 39 5.25 2.56 9.93
N SER A 40 5.82 1.36 10.04
CA SER A 40 5.28 0.16 9.41
C SER A 40 3.88 -0.17 9.92
N GLU A 41 3.63 -0.01 11.23
CA GLU A 41 2.30 -0.25 11.81
C GLU A 41 1.27 0.79 11.36
N VAL A 42 1.64 2.07 11.31
CA VAL A 42 0.76 3.14 10.80
C VAL A 42 0.40 2.92 9.33
N ARG A 43 1.39 2.62 8.50
CA ARG A 43 1.14 2.31 7.07
C ARG A 43 0.28 1.08 6.90
N SER A 44 0.58 -0.01 7.61
CA SER A 44 -0.22 -1.23 7.60
C SER A 44 -1.64 -0.99 8.08
N PHE A 45 -1.82 -0.18 9.12
CA PHE A 45 -3.14 0.18 9.62
C PHE A 45 -3.99 0.88 8.56
N ILE A 46 -3.43 1.85 7.83
CA ILE A 46 -4.14 2.52 6.74
C ILE A 46 -4.50 1.53 5.64
N ASN A 47 -3.53 0.72 5.22
CA ASN A 47 -3.65 -0.17 4.07
C ASN A 47 -4.53 -1.40 4.34
N ALA A 48 -4.75 -1.76 5.61
CA ALA A 48 -5.58 -2.90 6.03
C ALA A 48 -7.10 -2.64 5.91
N SER A 49 -7.54 -2.04 4.80
CA SER A 49 -8.96 -1.76 4.53
C SER A 49 -9.63 -0.83 5.56
N ASN A 50 -8.86 0.05 6.19
CA ASN A 50 -9.33 0.97 7.22
C ASN A 50 -9.79 2.33 6.66
N TYR A 51 -10.49 2.31 5.52
CA TYR A 51 -11.05 3.53 4.95
C TYR A 51 -12.12 4.16 5.86
N CYS A 52 -13.07 3.35 6.37
CA CYS A 52 -14.13 3.81 7.25
C CYS A 52 -14.12 3.02 8.56
N LEU A 53 -14.00 3.71 9.69
CA LEU A 53 -13.84 3.06 11.01
C LEU A 53 -14.28 3.95 12.16
N SER A 54 -14.46 3.35 13.34
CA SER A 54 -14.75 4.08 14.56
C SER A 54 -13.50 4.85 15.04
N PRO A 55 -13.66 6.04 15.65
CA PRO A 55 -12.55 6.81 16.21
C PRO A 55 -11.70 6.02 17.21
N ASN A 56 -12.32 5.11 17.97
CA ASN A 56 -11.61 4.29 18.96
C ASN A 56 -10.47 3.45 18.37
N ARG A 57 -10.62 3.00 17.13
CA ARG A 57 -9.54 2.24 16.44
C ARG A 57 -8.32 3.12 16.14
N ILE A 58 -8.54 4.38 15.75
CA ILE A 58 -7.46 5.35 15.53
C ILE A 58 -6.82 5.71 16.87
N MET A 59 -7.63 5.96 17.89
CA MET A 59 -7.13 6.29 19.23
C MET A 59 -6.32 5.17 19.86
N SER A 60 -6.67 3.89 19.58
CA SER A 60 -5.89 2.74 20.03
C SER A 60 -4.48 2.74 19.42
N LEU A 61 -4.36 3.04 18.12
CA LEU A 61 -3.06 3.17 17.44
C LEU A 61 -2.26 4.34 18.00
N VAL A 62 -2.90 5.52 18.16
CA VAL A 62 -2.29 6.72 18.73
C VAL A 62 -1.78 6.46 20.14
N GLY A 63 -2.60 5.81 20.98
CA GLY A 63 -2.25 5.49 22.38
C GLY A 63 -1.04 4.57 22.50
N LYS A 64 -0.87 3.62 21.59
CA LYS A 64 0.28 2.70 21.59
C LYS A 64 1.63 3.45 21.48
N TYR A 65 1.65 4.56 20.75
CA TYR A 65 2.87 5.33 20.47
C TYR A 65 2.91 6.70 21.15
N SER A 66 2.06 6.94 22.15
CA SER A 66 1.97 8.23 22.86
C SER A 66 3.28 8.68 23.54
N ASN A 67 4.19 7.74 23.79
CA ASN A 67 5.50 8.01 24.42
C ASN A 67 6.63 8.16 23.39
N THR A 68 6.34 8.20 22.11
CA THR A 68 7.32 8.54 21.08
C THR A 68 7.42 10.07 21.00
N SER A 69 8.58 10.60 20.60
CA SER A 69 8.78 12.03 20.33
C SER A 69 7.86 12.56 19.22
N TYR A 70 7.22 11.67 18.52
CA TYR A 70 6.32 11.92 17.41
C TYR A 70 4.86 11.95 17.87
N SER A 71 4.18 13.03 17.59
CA SER A 71 2.74 13.09 17.84
C SER A 71 1.98 12.38 16.73
N ILE A 72 1.68 11.07 16.91
CA ILE A 72 0.76 10.35 16.02
C ILE A 72 -0.68 10.91 16.12
N ALA A 73 -0.94 11.88 16.98
CA ALA A 73 -2.23 12.57 17.02
C ALA A 73 -2.62 13.16 15.66
N GLU A 74 -1.64 13.53 14.84
CA GLU A 74 -1.85 14.02 13.48
C GLU A 74 -2.53 13.00 12.56
N ILE A 75 -2.42 11.70 12.84
CA ILE A 75 -3.15 10.65 12.09
C ILE A 75 -4.67 10.85 12.19
N LEU A 76 -5.17 11.44 13.28
CA LEU A 76 -6.58 11.79 13.40
C LEU A 76 -7.03 12.78 12.32
N GLU A 77 -6.13 13.66 11.87
CA GLU A 77 -6.38 14.64 10.82
C GLU A 77 -6.40 14.01 9.42
N TRP A 78 -5.90 12.79 9.27
CA TRP A 78 -5.99 12.05 8.01
C TRP A 78 -7.39 11.53 7.72
N TYR A 79 -8.25 11.57 8.74
CA TYR A 79 -9.62 11.12 8.68
C TYR A 79 -10.58 12.28 8.88
N GLU A 80 -11.68 12.28 8.15
CA GLU A 80 -12.78 13.22 8.27
C GLU A 80 -14.02 12.53 8.80
N ASN A 81 -14.94 13.31 9.36
CA ASN A 81 -16.20 12.77 9.85
C ASN A 81 -17.06 12.28 8.68
N VAL A 82 -17.73 11.17 8.87
CA VAL A 82 -18.70 10.65 7.90
C VAL A 82 -20.09 10.69 8.53
N ASN A 83 -21.06 11.22 7.77
CA ASN A 83 -22.47 11.15 8.15
C ASN A 83 -23.04 9.88 7.49
N LEU A 84 -23.41 8.93 8.30
CA LEU A 84 -24.07 7.71 7.87
C LEU A 84 -25.57 8.00 7.80
N LEU A 85 -26.12 7.95 6.59
CA LEU A 85 -27.50 8.35 6.31
C LEU A 85 -28.50 7.20 6.46
N SER A 86 -28.03 5.97 6.57
CA SER A 86 -28.88 4.77 6.66
C SER A 86 -28.47 3.88 7.82
N GLU A 87 -29.44 3.10 8.33
CA GLU A 87 -29.18 2.07 9.33
C GLU A 87 -28.32 0.93 8.74
N GLU A 88 -28.44 0.70 7.46
CA GLU A 88 -27.67 -0.33 6.73
C GLU A 88 -26.57 0.30 5.90
N ASN A 89 -25.34 0.00 6.26
CA ASN A 89 -24.16 0.46 5.54
C ASN A 89 -23.33 -0.75 5.11
N TYR A 90 -22.69 -0.61 3.95
CA TYR A 90 -21.85 -1.67 3.39
C TYR A 90 -20.46 -1.12 3.09
N LEU A 91 -19.44 -1.93 3.39
CA LEU A 91 -18.05 -1.64 3.08
C LEU A 91 -17.56 -2.54 1.94
N CYS A 92 -16.72 -1.96 1.09
CA CYS A 92 -15.98 -2.72 0.12
C CYS A 92 -15.11 -3.77 0.84
N PRO A 93 -15.22 -5.06 0.48
CA PRO A 93 -14.45 -6.11 1.16
C PRO A 93 -12.95 -6.01 0.92
N VAL A 94 -12.53 -5.28 -0.12
CA VAL A 94 -11.12 -5.13 -0.52
C VAL A 94 -10.47 -3.92 0.15
N CYS A 95 -11.06 -2.72 0.04
CA CYS A 95 -10.43 -1.48 0.54
C CYS A 95 -11.12 -0.84 1.75
N GLY A 96 -12.27 -1.38 2.18
CA GLY A 96 -13.03 -0.84 3.31
C GLY A 96 -13.79 0.44 3.01
N LYS A 97 -13.85 0.89 1.74
CA LYS A 97 -14.62 2.09 1.36
C LYS A 97 -16.11 1.88 1.59
N LEU A 98 -16.76 2.92 2.13
CA LEU A 98 -18.21 2.95 2.24
C LEU A 98 -18.82 2.91 0.84
N LEU A 99 -19.71 1.96 0.62
CA LEU A 99 -20.40 1.75 -0.65
C LEU A 99 -21.75 2.45 -0.60
N ASP A 100 -22.04 3.25 -1.61
CA ASP A 100 -23.33 3.85 -1.76
C ASP A 100 -24.35 2.75 -2.11
N ASN A 101 -25.45 2.72 -1.36
CA ASN A 101 -26.61 1.90 -1.68
C ASN A 101 -27.33 2.54 -2.86
N ASP A 102 -26.75 2.46 -4.04
CA ASP A 102 -27.42 2.98 -5.23
C ASP A 102 -28.60 2.07 -5.61
N ILE A 103 -29.62 2.69 -6.19
CA ILE A 103 -30.92 2.14 -6.52
C ILE A 103 -30.85 0.80 -7.31
N LEU A 104 -29.69 0.48 -7.88
CA LEU A 104 -29.47 -0.72 -8.69
C LEU A 104 -28.80 -1.89 -7.94
N LYS A 105 -28.55 -1.78 -6.65
CA LYS A 105 -27.85 -2.82 -5.83
C LYS A 105 -26.47 -3.28 -6.37
N GLU A 106 -25.88 -2.52 -7.25
CA GLU A 106 -24.52 -2.75 -7.71
C GLU A 106 -23.54 -2.02 -6.80
N PHE A 107 -22.94 -2.77 -5.88
CA PHE A 107 -21.89 -2.26 -5.01
C PHE A 107 -20.60 -1.97 -5.80
N ARG A 108 -20.51 -0.81 -6.42
CA ARG A 108 -19.34 -0.41 -7.20
C ARG A 108 -18.26 0.21 -6.32
N CYS A 109 -17.03 -0.14 -6.63
CA CYS A 109 -15.83 0.45 -6.05
C CYS A 109 -14.83 0.79 -7.19
N THR A 110 -13.52 0.80 -6.90
CA THR A 110 -12.48 0.97 -7.92
C THR A 110 -12.33 -0.29 -8.77
N ASP A 111 -11.75 -0.18 -9.97
CA ASP A 111 -11.51 -1.32 -10.86
C ASP A 111 -10.68 -2.41 -10.18
N MET A 112 -9.67 -2.04 -9.39
CA MET A 112 -8.90 -2.96 -8.57
C MET A 112 -9.80 -3.74 -7.60
N CYS A 113 -10.66 -3.04 -6.86
CA CYS A 113 -11.55 -3.67 -5.89
C CYS A 113 -12.56 -4.59 -6.57
N MET A 114 -13.07 -4.19 -7.72
CA MET A 114 -13.98 -5.03 -8.52
C MET A 114 -13.27 -6.29 -9.02
N TYR A 115 -12.04 -6.15 -9.52
CA TYR A 115 -11.22 -7.27 -9.95
C TYR A 115 -11.02 -8.32 -8.84
N TYR A 116 -10.52 -7.90 -7.68
CA TYR A 116 -10.28 -8.84 -6.56
C TYR A 116 -11.58 -9.38 -5.96
N ARG A 117 -12.63 -8.55 -5.88
CA ARG A 117 -13.95 -9.01 -5.44
C ARG A 117 -14.46 -10.15 -6.31
N ASP A 118 -14.39 -10.00 -7.63
CA ASP A 118 -14.90 -10.99 -8.55
C ASP A 118 -14.02 -12.24 -8.58
N LYS A 119 -12.68 -12.07 -8.55
CA LYS A 119 -11.72 -13.17 -8.50
C LYS A 119 -11.90 -14.04 -7.26
N GLU A 120 -12.13 -13.44 -6.10
CA GLU A 120 -12.18 -14.12 -4.79
C GLU A 120 -13.62 -14.34 -4.31
N SER A 121 -14.61 -13.98 -5.12
CA SER A 121 -16.04 -14.07 -4.78
C SER A 121 -16.41 -13.37 -3.47
N LEU A 122 -15.78 -12.21 -3.19
CA LEU A 122 -15.97 -11.46 -1.97
C LEU A 122 -17.30 -10.71 -1.97
N LEU A 123 -17.99 -10.75 -0.84
CA LEU A 123 -19.24 -10.00 -0.65
C LEU A 123 -18.99 -8.71 0.13
N PRO A 124 -19.76 -7.63 -0.14
CA PRO A 124 -19.74 -6.42 0.67
C PRO A 124 -19.98 -6.74 2.14
N LYS A 125 -19.19 -6.11 3.01
CA LYS A 125 -19.30 -6.31 4.45
C LYS A 125 -20.36 -5.36 5.02
N LYS A 126 -21.47 -5.91 5.51
CA LYS A 126 -22.45 -5.11 6.26
C LYS A 126 -21.81 -4.65 7.56
N PHE A 127 -21.94 -3.36 7.87
CA PHE A 127 -21.60 -2.87 9.18
C PHE A 127 -22.77 -2.07 9.77
N ASN A 128 -23.00 -2.27 11.05
CA ASN A 128 -24.04 -1.57 11.77
C ASN A 128 -23.40 -0.38 12.48
N VAL A 129 -24.04 0.77 12.39
CA VAL A 129 -23.72 1.91 13.25
C VAL A 129 -24.16 1.52 14.64
N ASP A 130 -23.22 1.49 15.58
CA ASP A 130 -23.64 1.31 16.96
C ASP A 130 -24.43 2.56 17.42
N ASN A 131 -25.47 2.34 18.19
CA ASN A 131 -26.36 3.41 18.70
C ASN A 131 -25.65 4.32 19.73
N SER A 132 -24.35 4.16 19.95
CA SER A 132 -23.55 4.92 20.91
C SER A 132 -23.28 6.36 20.49
N GLY A 133 -23.80 6.79 19.32
CA GLY A 133 -23.55 8.12 18.78
C GLY A 133 -22.12 8.36 18.32
N SER A 134 -21.31 7.29 18.23
CA SER A 134 -19.94 7.34 17.74
C SER A 134 -19.91 7.81 16.30
N LYS A 135 -19.35 8.98 16.08
CA LYS A 135 -19.16 9.51 14.73
C LYS A 135 -18.09 8.68 14.03
N TYR A 136 -18.48 7.90 13.04
CA TYR A 136 -17.51 7.22 12.17
C TYR A 136 -16.65 8.23 11.43
N LYS A 137 -15.42 7.82 11.14
CA LYS A 137 -14.46 8.58 10.34
C LYS A 137 -14.12 7.82 9.07
N LYS A 138 -13.92 8.55 7.99
CA LYS A 138 -13.41 8.02 6.72
C LYS A 138 -12.09 8.68 6.37
N LEU A 139 -11.25 7.93 5.70
CA LEU A 139 -9.96 8.43 5.21
C LEU A 139 -10.19 9.54 4.18
N LYS A 140 -9.41 10.62 4.26
CA LYS A 140 -9.46 11.70 3.26
C LYS A 140 -9.10 11.14 1.89
N ARG A 141 -9.71 11.71 0.84
CA ARG A 141 -9.66 11.18 -0.53
C ARG A 141 -8.23 11.03 -1.06
N GLY A 142 -7.36 12.02 -0.87
CA GLY A 142 -5.97 11.94 -1.33
C GLY A 142 -5.22 10.76 -0.70
N ILE A 143 -5.36 10.56 0.62
CA ILE A 143 -4.73 9.44 1.32
C ILE A 143 -5.31 8.10 0.86
N TYR A 144 -6.63 8.04 0.68
CA TYR A 144 -7.26 6.84 0.13
C TYR A 144 -6.69 6.48 -1.25
N THR A 145 -6.60 7.44 -2.15
CA THR A 145 -6.20 7.22 -3.54
C THR A 145 -4.72 6.87 -3.68
N TYR A 146 -3.86 7.58 -2.94
CA TYR A 146 -2.41 7.51 -3.15
C TYR A 146 -1.66 6.69 -2.09
N THR A 147 -2.35 6.28 -1.03
CA THR A 147 -1.75 5.47 0.04
C THR A 147 -2.47 4.15 0.24
N LEU A 148 -3.79 4.17 0.53
CA LEU A 148 -4.52 2.95 0.84
C LEU A 148 -4.66 2.05 -0.40
N LEU A 149 -5.10 2.60 -1.54
CA LEU A 149 -5.34 1.78 -2.73
C LEU A 149 -4.08 1.04 -3.22
N PRO A 150 -2.91 1.70 -3.42
CA PRO A 150 -1.68 0.98 -3.74
C PRO A 150 -1.29 -0.03 -2.66
N GLY A 151 -1.45 0.35 -1.39
CA GLY A 151 -1.13 -0.49 -0.24
C GLY A 151 -1.93 -1.77 -0.12
N VAL A 152 -3.10 -1.87 -0.75
CA VAL A 152 -3.86 -3.13 -0.83
C VAL A 152 -3.03 -4.21 -1.53
N SER A 153 -2.42 -3.86 -2.67
CA SER A 153 -1.56 -4.80 -3.41
C SER A 153 -0.28 -5.14 -2.63
N GLU A 154 0.32 -4.15 -1.97
CA GLU A 154 1.50 -4.34 -1.11
C GLU A 154 1.21 -5.35 0.02
N LEU A 155 0.11 -5.18 0.76
CA LEU A 155 -0.29 -6.09 1.83
C LEU A 155 -0.61 -7.49 1.33
N ARG A 156 -1.28 -7.62 0.18
CA ARG A 156 -1.60 -8.93 -0.39
C ARG A 156 -0.34 -9.73 -0.70
N ILE A 157 0.63 -9.11 -1.37
CA ILE A 157 1.92 -9.73 -1.69
C ILE A 157 2.68 -10.06 -0.41
N TYR A 158 2.68 -9.15 0.56
CA TYR A 158 3.31 -9.38 1.86
C TYR A 158 2.72 -10.60 2.57
N ASP A 159 1.38 -10.69 2.70
CA ASP A 159 0.71 -11.79 3.39
C ASP A 159 0.99 -13.14 2.72
N GLN A 160 1.03 -13.17 1.39
CA GLN A 160 1.35 -14.37 0.63
C GLN A 160 2.80 -14.81 0.86
N LEU A 161 3.77 -13.90 0.79
CA LEU A 161 5.18 -14.20 1.04
C LEU A 161 5.42 -14.59 2.50
N ALA A 162 4.83 -13.87 3.45
CA ALA A 162 4.96 -14.16 4.87
C ALA A 162 4.33 -15.53 5.23
N GLY A 163 3.23 -15.90 4.57
CA GLY A 163 2.63 -17.22 4.69
C GLY A 163 3.53 -18.36 4.19
N CYS A 164 4.38 -18.09 3.17
CA CYS A 164 5.30 -19.08 2.62
C CYS A 164 6.64 -19.16 3.38
N TYR A 165 7.20 -18.01 3.80
CA TYR A 165 8.56 -17.92 4.30
C TYR A 165 8.69 -17.57 5.79
N GLY A 166 7.59 -17.20 6.45
CA GLY A 166 7.51 -16.77 7.86
C GLY A 166 7.54 -15.24 8.01
N TYR A 167 6.75 -14.76 8.97
CA TYR A 167 6.63 -13.33 9.27
C TYR A 167 7.91 -12.71 9.81
N GLU A 168 8.81 -13.52 10.37
CA GLU A 168 10.12 -13.08 10.86
C GLU A 168 11.13 -12.81 9.74
N LYS A 169 10.91 -13.39 8.55
CA LYS A 169 11.79 -13.21 7.38
C LYS A 169 11.26 -12.20 6.38
N VAL A 170 9.96 -11.92 6.42
CA VAL A 170 9.30 -11.00 5.49
C VAL A 170 8.97 -9.71 6.22
N LEU A 171 9.57 -8.60 5.81
CA LEU A 171 9.35 -7.29 6.43
C LEU A 171 8.55 -6.40 5.49
N LEU A 172 7.56 -5.72 6.06
CA LEU A 172 6.76 -4.71 5.39
C LEU A 172 7.35 -3.32 5.68
N TYR A 173 7.52 -2.50 4.64
CA TYR A 173 8.10 -1.15 4.68
C TYR A 173 9.49 -1.09 5.34
N PRO A 174 10.45 -1.93 4.93
CA PRO A 174 11.78 -1.94 5.51
C PRO A 174 12.47 -0.58 5.36
N GLU A 175 13.31 -0.24 6.33
CA GLU A 175 14.05 1.03 6.36
C GLU A 175 13.15 2.28 6.16
N ILE A 176 11.95 2.24 6.75
CA ILE A 176 10.93 3.29 6.65
C ILE A 176 10.57 3.56 5.17
N ASP A 177 9.98 2.53 4.54
CA ASP A 177 9.44 2.61 3.17
C ASP A 177 10.51 2.88 2.09
N LYS A 178 11.74 2.36 2.30
CA LYS A 178 12.74 2.36 1.23
C LYS A 178 12.33 1.43 0.10
N PHE A 179 11.76 0.27 0.48
CA PHE A 179 11.05 -0.67 -0.38
C PHE A 179 9.73 -1.03 0.29
N ASP A 180 8.78 -1.53 -0.48
CA ASP A 180 7.47 -1.91 0.07
C ASP A 180 7.57 -3.18 0.91
N ILE A 181 8.34 -4.17 0.44
CA ILE A 181 8.55 -5.46 1.13
C ILE A 181 10.01 -5.87 1.01
N SER A 182 10.53 -6.59 2.00
CA SER A 182 11.78 -7.35 1.87
C SER A 182 11.63 -8.76 2.42
N VAL A 183 12.34 -9.70 1.77
CA VAL A 183 12.47 -11.10 2.24
C VAL A 183 13.92 -11.35 2.57
N ILE A 184 14.20 -11.74 3.81
CA ILE A 184 15.56 -11.89 4.35
C ILE A 184 15.95 -13.37 4.35
N PHE A 185 17.09 -13.68 3.75
CA PHE A 185 17.72 -15.00 3.74
C PHE A 185 19.15 -14.92 4.30
N ASP A 186 19.73 -16.03 4.60
CA ASP A 186 21.11 -16.09 5.16
C ASP A 186 22.16 -15.49 4.22
N THR A 187 21.92 -15.56 2.91
CA THR A 187 22.87 -15.15 1.86
C THR A 187 22.60 -13.76 1.28
N GLY A 188 21.41 -13.17 1.52
CA GLY A 188 21.04 -11.89 0.96
C GLY A 188 19.61 -11.48 1.25
N VAL A 189 19.19 -10.40 0.62
CA VAL A 189 17.85 -9.85 0.77
C VAL A 189 17.19 -9.71 -0.60
N ILE A 190 15.93 -10.06 -0.68
CA ILE A 190 15.07 -9.74 -1.82
C ILE A 190 14.26 -8.50 -1.47
N TYR A 191 14.48 -7.42 -2.20
CA TYR A 191 13.72 -6.18 -2.10
C TYR A 191 12.64 -6.13 -3.16
N ILE A 192 11.45 -5.74 -2.77
CA ILE A 192 10.26 -5.70 -3.63
C ILE A 192 9.65 -4.31 -3.56
N ASP A 193 9.45 -3.72 -4.74
CA ASP A 193 8.84 -2.40 -4.94
C ASP A 193 7.58 -2.60 -5.80
N VAL A 194 6.41 -2.49 -5.21
CA VAL A 194 5.11 -2.74 -5.87
C VAL A 194 4.64 -1.45 -6.53
N LYS A 195 4.27 -1.51 -7.81
CA LYS A 195 3.89 -0.31 -8.57
C LYS A 195 2.51 -0.44 -9.20
N ASP A 196 1.56 0.21 -8.57
CA ASP A 196 0.14 0.23 -8.96
C ASP A 196 -0.20 1.48 -9.79
N PHE A 197 0.22 1.50 -11.04
CA PHE A 197 -0.09 2.56 -11.99
C PHE A 197 -1.10 2.10 -13.03
N ALA A 198 -2.01 3.00 -13.46
CA ALA A 198 -2.99 2.68 -14.49
C ALA A 198 -2.34 2.48 -15.87
N SER A 199 -1.24 3.19 -16.14
CA SER A 199 -0.51 3.16 -17.41
C SER A 199 0.92 2.68 -17.21
N PRO A 200 1.42 1.72 -18.02
CA PRO A 200 2.82 1.29 -17.97
C PRO A 200 3.79 2.39 -18.40
N HIS A 201 3.35 3.33 -19.24
CA HIS A 201 4.16 4.48 -19.68
C HIS A 201 4.34 5.49 -18.55
N ASP A 202 3.25 5.86 -17.86
CA ASP A 202 3.28 6.79 -16.72
C ASP A 202 4.14 6.22 -15.58
N LEU A 203 4.08 4.90 -15.36
CA LEU A 203 4.95 4.24 -14.40
C LEU A 203 6.42 4.47 -14.75
N VAL A 204 6.83 4.17 -15.98
CA VAL A 204 8.24 4.31 -16.39
C VAL A 204 8.70 5.77 -16.32
N GLU A 205 7.88 6.72 -16.82
CA GLU A 205 8.19 8.14 -16.74
C GLU A 205 8.35 8.62 -15.29
N THR A 206 7.48 8.16 -14.39
CA THR A 206 7.55 8.49 -12.97
C THR A 206 8.82 7.94 -12.33
N LEU A 207 9.20 6.70 -12.63
CA LEU A 207 10.43 6.09 -12.13
C LEU A 207 11.68 6.86 -12.59
N ILE A 208 11.70 7.31 -13.85
CA ILE A 208 12.80 8.11 -14.39
C ILE A 208 12.84 9.49 -13.72
N LYS A 209 11.71 10.19 -13.70
CA LYS A 209 11.59 11.54 -13.12
C LYS A 209 12.00 11.58 -11.65
N ASN A 210 11.59 10.58 -10.88
CA ASN A 210 11.86 10.51 -9.43
C ASN A 210 13.21 9.86 -9.12
N GLN A 211 14.01 9.51 -10.12
CA GLN A 211 15.29 8.82 -9.96
C GLN A 211 15.20 7.57 -9.06
N SER A 212 14.07 6.87 -9.13
CA SER A 212 13.79 5.72 -8.26
C SER A 212 14.80 4.58 -8.42
N PHE A 213 15.51 4.53 -9.56
CA PHE A 213 16.57 3.55 -9.82
C PHE A 213 17.78 3.69 -8.89
N ILE A 214 18.08 4.91 -8.40
CA ILE A 214 19.22 5.14 -7.49
C ILE A 214 19.10 4.27 -6.25
N LYS A 215 17.92 4.22 -5.62
CA LYS A 215 17.69 3.35 -4.46
C LYS A 215 17.83 1.87 -4.82
N MET A 216 17.35 1.50 -6.00
CA MET A 216 17.36 0.11 -6.48
C MET A 216 18.77 -0.37 -6.85
N GLU A 217 19.61 0.52 -7.36
CA GLU A 217 21.00 0.21 -7.71
C GLU A 217 21.95 0.24 -6.50
N SER A 218 21.53 0.89 -5.40
CA SER A 218 22.32 1.01 -4.17
C SER A 218 22.33 -0.23 -3.28
N VAL A 219 21.65 -1.31 -3.68
CA VAL A 219 21.65 -2.59 -2.95
C VAL A 219 22.96 -3.36 -3.17
N ARG A 220 23.26 -4.28 -2.25
CA ARG A 220 24.46 -5.12 -2.34
C ARG A 220 24.40 -6.05 -3.55
N ASP A 221 25.54 -6.54 -4.02
CA ASP A 221 25.60 -7.40 -5.21
C ASP A 221 24.89 -8.75 -5.01
N ASN A 222 24.78 -9.23 -3.78
CA ASN A 222 24.07 -10.47 -3.44
C ASN A 222 22.57 -10.26 -3.17
N ASP A 223 22.07 -9.03 -3.27
CA ASP A 223 20.67 -8.75 -3.07
C ASP A 223 19.93 -8.69 -4.41
N TYR A 224 18.65 -9.02 -4.38
CA TYR A 224 17.76 -8.97 -5.54
C TYR A 224 16.78 -7.82 -5.42
N VAL A 225 16.45 -7.17 -6.53
CA VAL A 225 15.44 -6.11 -6.58
C VAL A 225 14.38 -6.45 -7.59
N TYR A 226 13.14 -6.50 -7.14
CA TYR A 226 11.97 -6.73 -7.97
C TYR A 226 11.07 -5.50 -8.02
N LEU A 227 10.73 -5.10 -9.24
CA LEU A 227 9.63 -4.19 -9.53
C LEU A 227 8.41 -5.05 -9.87
N VAL A 228 7.41 -5.04 -8.99
CA VAL A 228 6.24 -5.91 -9.12
C VAL A 228 5.05 -5.16 -9.66
N ILE A 229 4.46 -5.71 -10.71
CA ILE A 229 3.21 -5.23 -11.28
C ILE A 229 2.06 -6.03 -10.67
N PRO A 230 1.12 -5.38 -9.94
CA PRO A 230 -0.02 -6.04 -9.35
C PRO A 230 -0.86 -6.79 -10.39
N GLU A 231 -1.42 -7.90 -9.98
CA GLU A 231 -2.17 -8.80 -10.86
C GLU A 231 -3.33 -8.10 -11.57
N HIS A 232 -4.09 -7.28 -10.86
CA HIS A 232 -5.22 -6.55 -11.46
C HIS A 232 -4.76 -5.63 -12.59
N ARG A 233 -3.57 -5.01 -12.51
CA ARG A 233 -3.01 -4.17 -13.59
C ARG A 233 -2.65 -4.99 -14.81
N GLN A 234 -2.02 -6.14 -14.59
CA GLN A 234 -1.67 -7.06 -15.68
C GLN A 234 -2.92 -7.55 -16.42
N ASN A 235 -4.01 -7.86 -15.72
CA ASN A 235 -5.20 -8.50 -16.27
C ASN A 235 -6.25 -7.51 -16.80
N THR A 236 -6.29 -6.26 -16.30
CA THR A 236 -7.29 -5.27 -16.76
C THR A 236 -6.76 -4.32 -17.82
N TYR A 237 -5.45 -4.26 -18.06
CA TYR A 237 -4.86 -3.37 -19.04
C TYR A 237 -5.18 -3.82 -20.49
N LYS A 238 -5.87 -2.96 -21.22
CA LYS A 238 -6.32 -3.25 -22.60
C LYS A 238 -5.27 -2.99 -23.68
N GLY A 239 -4.15 -2.33 -23.35
CA GLY A 239 -3.09 -1.94 -24.29
C GLY A 239 -2.04 -3.02 -24.54
N GLY A 240 -2.30 -4.28 -24.21
CA GLY A 240 -1.38 -5.40 -24.37
C GLY A 240 -0.79 -5.91 -23.06
N ASN A 241 0.40 -6.50 -23.10
CA ASN A 241 1.04 -7.04 -21.91
C ASN A 241 1.73 -5.92 -21.11
N TYR A 242 1.07 -5.46 -20.03
CA TYR A 242 1.54 -4.37 -19.17
C TYR A 242 2.99 -4.60 -18.71
N ARG A 243 3.26 -5.75 -18.08
CA ARG A 243 4.59 -6.09 -17.56
C ARG A 243 5.67 -6.05 -18.65
N ASN A 244 5.40 -6.59 -19.83
CA ASN A 244 6.39 -6.62 -20.92
C ASN A 244 6.74 -5.22 -21.42
N ILE A 245 5.78 -4.29 -21.44
CA ILE A 245 6.03 -2.89 -21.79
C ILE A 245 7.00 -2.27 -20.76
N VAL A 246 6.70 -2.42 -19.46
CA VAL A 246 7.57 -1.91 -18.38
C VAL A 246 8.93 -2.57 -18.44
N LYS A 247 9.00 -3.92 -18.50
CA LYS A 247 10.26 -4.69 -18.54
C LYS A 247 11.18 -4.23 -19.67
N LYS A 248 10.64 -4.07 -20.87
CA LYS A 248 11.43 -3.62 -22.03
C LYS A 248 12.07 -2.25 -21.84
N ARG A 249 11.34 -1.34 -21.18
CA ARG A 249 11.85 0.01 -20.91
C ARG A 249 12.86 0.03 -19.76
N ILE A 250 12.59 -0.72 -18.69
CA ILE A 250 13.50 -0.81 -17.53
C ILE A 250 14.85 -1.44 -17.91
N LEU A 251 14.85 -2.49 -18.73
CA LEU A 251 16.10 -3.14 -19.22
C LEU A 251 17.02 -2.19 -20.01
N GLN A 252 16.46 -1.09 -20.55
CA GLN A 252 17.27 -0.04 -21.21
C GLN A 252 17.97 0.89 -20.21
N LEU A 253 17.51 0.90 -18.95
CA LEU A 253 18.00 1.82 -17.91
C LEU A 253 18.90 1.12 -16.90
N THR A 254 18.57 -0.11 -16.52
CA THR A 254 19.32 -0.90 -15.54
C THR A 254 19.08 -2.40 -15.74
N ASN A 255 20.12 -3.20 -15.42
CA ASN A 255 20.03 -4.66 -15.40
C ASN A 255 19.87 -5.23 -13.97
N LYS A 256 19.95 -4.39 -12.94
CA LYS A 256 19.82 -4.81 -11.53
C LYS A 256 18.37 -5.02 -11.10
N VAL A 257 17.40 -4.47 -11.83
CA VAL A 257 15.97 -4.53 -11.46
C VAL A 257 15.25 -5.55 -12.33
N ARG A 258 14.62 -6.52 -11.70
CA ARG A 258 13.76 -7.50 -12.39
C ARG A 258 12.32 -7.04 -12.34
N VAL A 259 11.68 -6.96 -13.51
CA VAL A 259 10.26 -6.61 -13.62
C VAL A 259 9.44 -7.88 -13.77
N VAL A 260 8.56 -8.12 -12.80
CA VAL A 260 7.73 -9.33 -12.72
C VAL A 260 6.27 -9.00 -12.45
N SER A 261 5.37 -9.92 -12.77
CA SER A 261 4.01 -9.91 -12.25
C SER A 261 3.96 -10.52 -10.85
N GLU A 262 2.86 -10.32 -10.16
CA GLU A 262 2.63 -10.89 -8.82
C GLU A 262 2.82 -12.42 -8.82
N ASP A 263 2.25 -13.14 -9.81
CA ASP A 263 2.40 -14.61 -9.94
C ASP A 263 3.84 -15.04 -10.21
N GLU A 264 4.58 -14.30 -11.05
CA GLU A 264 5.98 -14.59 -11.36
C GLU A 264 6.89 -14.35 -10.16
N LEU A 265 6.58 -13.35 -9.31
CA LEU A 265 7.35 -13.07 -8.11
C LEU A 265 7.43 -14.30 -7.20
N HIS A 266 6.29 -14.95 -6.94
CA HIS A 266 6.25 -16.13 -6.07
C HIS A 266 7.12 -17.26 -6.59
N LYS A 267 7.10 -17.48 -7.90
CA LYS A 267 7.96 -18.49 -8.54
C LYS A 267 9.44 -18.12 -8.41
N GLU A 268 9.81 -16.89 -8.78
CA GLU A 268 11.21 -16.46 -8.75
C GLU A 268 11.79 -16.43 -7.33
N VAL A 269 11.00 -16.01 -6.31
CA VAL A 269 11.43 -16.08 -4.92
C VAL A 269 11.61 -17.53 -4.49
N GLY A 270 10.69 -18.42 -4.88
CA GLY A 270 10.81 -19.86 -4.61
C GLY A 270 12.03 -20.49 -5.23
N ASP A 271 12.36 -20.15 -6.48
CA ASP A 271 13.55 -20.65 -7.18
C ASP A 271 14.83 -20.20 -6.45
N ILE A 272 14.94 -18.92 -6.06
CA ILE A 272 16.08 -18.40 -5.29
C ILE A 272 16.22 -19.14 -3.95
N VAL A 273 15.11 -19.33 -3.22
CA VAL A 273 15.15 -20.05 -1.93
C VAL A 273 15.64 -21.47 -2.12
N ASN A 274 15.14 -22.18 -3.15
CA ASN A 274 15.52 -23.58 -3.42
C ASN A 274 16.98 -23.73 -3.88
N GLU A 275 17.56 -22.70 -4.52
CA GLU A 275 18.98 -22.69 -4.90
C GLU A 275 19.92 -22.45 -3.70
N LEU A 276 19.38 -21.93 -2.60
CA LEU A 276 20.14 -21.57 -1.39
C LEU A 276 20.12 -22.66 -0.31
N TYR A 277 19.26 -23.65 -0.45
CA TYR A 277 19.12 -24.83 0.44
C TYR A 277 19.39 -26.13 -0.31
#